data_426f3774a963e706bc33abfb7b104032
#
_entry.id   426f3774a963e706bc33abfb7b104032
#
_cell.length_a   1.000
_cell.length_b   1.000
_cell.length_c   1.000
_cell.angle_alpha   90.00
_cell.angle_beta   90.00
_cell.angle_gamma   90.00
#
_symmetry.space_group_name_H-M   'P 1'
#
loop_
_entity.id
_entity.type
_entity.pdbx_description
1 polymer ?
#
loop_
_entity_poly.entity_id
_entity_poly.type
_entity_poly.pdbx_seq_one_letter_code
_entity_poly.pdbx_strand_id
1 'polypeptide(L)'
;MKKIVFLFGLMLMSNFIFAQKPCDKDPIYSQFDYWVGEWNVYDLKGNVAGTSKISKILDNCVVLEEWTSAGAQQGLTFSGKSFNSYNAATKQWQQNWVDNTGGSNEYLTGYFENDAMHFVSRPFNNGKNVTSIRKITFFKLKENKVRQLGEISSDDGKTWSTEYDLEYRPKQ
;
A
#
# COMPACT_ATOMS: atom_id res chain seq x y z
N MET A 1 16.32 76.34 -10.65
CA MET A 1 16.41 75.05 -11.32
C MET A 1 16.12 73.95 -10.27
N LYS A 2 14.89 73.35 -10.29
CA LYS A 2 14.47 72.33 -9.34
C LYS A 2 14.83 70.95 -9.95
N LYS A 3 15.68 70.13 -9.28
CA LYS A 3 15.99 68.78 -9.67
C LYS A 3 14.92 67.84 -9.13
N ILE A 4 14.20 67.22 -10.01
CA ILE A 4 13.21 66.16 -9.69
C ILE A 4 13.99 64.83 -9.64
N VAL A 5 14.07 64.22 -8.45
CA VAL A 5 14.66 62.88 -8.26
C VAL A 5 13.49 61.87 -8.43
N PHE A 6 13.51 61.09 -9.50
CA PHE A 6 12.60 59.95 -9.69
C PHE A 6 13.13 58.74 -8.90
N LEU A 7 12.45 58.40 -7.82
CA LEU A 7 12.74 57.19 -7.05
C LEU A 7 12.01 56.05 -7.75
N PHE A 8 12.74 55.19 -8.49
CA PHE A 8 12.20 53.96 -9.07
C PHE A 8 12.11 52.89 -7.97
N GLY A 9 10.90 52.68 -7.45
CA GLY A 9 10.62 51.62 -6.50
C GLY A 9 10.69 50.26 -7.19
N LEU A 10 11.73 49.47 -6.93
CA LEU A 10 11.89 48.10 -7.38
C LEU A 10 10.94 47.20 -6.57
N MET A 11 9.77 46.89 -7.13
CA MET A 11 8.80 46.01 -6.51
C MET A 11 9.28 44.59 -6.68
N LEU A 12 9.94 44.03 -5.65
CA LEU A 12 10.32 42.62 -5.56
C LEU A 12 9.04 41.77 -5.47
N MET A 13 8.57 41.25 -6.61
CA MET A 13 7.55 40.18 -6.62
C MET A 13 8.19 38.92 -6.08
N SER A 14 7.97 38.61 -4.81
CA SER A 14 8.27 37.31 -4.22
C SER A 14 7.34 36.27 -4.85
N ASN A 15 7.86 35.52 -5.81
CA ASN A 15 7.20 34.32 -6.30
C ASN A 15 7.22 33.29 -5.17
N PHE A 16 6.07 33.09 -4.49
CA PHE A 16 5.88 31.96 -3.61
C PHE A 16 5.85 30.68 -4.48
N ILE A 17 6.98 30.04 -4.65
CA ILE A 17 7.07 28.70 -5.22
C ILE A 17 6.48 27.76 -4.17
N PHE A 18 5.19 27.43 -4.25
CA PHE A 18 4.64 26.34 -3.48
C PHE A 18 5.36 25.06 -3.95
N ALA A 19 6.11 24.42 -3.04
CA ALA A 19 6.69 23.12 -3.29
C ALA A 19 5.56 22.15 -3.66
N GLN A 20 5.53 21.71 -4.91
CA GLN A 20 4.48 20.83 -5.40
C GLN A 20 4.76 19.43 -4.88
N LYS A 21 3.74 18.82 -4.23
CA LYS A 21 3.78 17.43 -3.81
C LYS A 21 3.87 16.54 -5.05
N PRO A 22 4.98 15.83 -5.29
CA PRO A 22 5.19 15.13 -6.57
C PRO A 22 4.17 14.02 -6.78
N CYS A 23 3.71 13.35 -5.71
CA CYS A 23 2.80 12.22 -5.79
C CYS A 23 1.33 12.59 -5.99
N ASP A 24 0.96 13.87 -5.87
CA ASP A 24 -0.41 14.33 -6.15
C ASP A 24 -0.68 14.53 -7.65
N LYS A 25 0.36 14.62 -8.47
CA LYS A 25 0.23 14.97 -9.89
C LYS A 25 0.25 13.79 -10.83
N ASP A 26 0.98 12.75 -10.50
CA ASP A 26 1.08 11.58 -11.34
C ASP A 26 0.02 10.56 -10.93
N PRO A 27 -0.94 10.22 -11.83
CA PRO A 27 -2.03 9.27 -11.54
C PRO A 27 -1.54 7.89 -11.14
N ILE A 28 -0.26 7.56 -11.34
CA ILE A 28 0.32 6.30 -10.89
C ILE A 28 0.17 6.13 -9.37
N TYR A 29 0.32 7.22 -8.59
CA TYR A 29 0.22 7.18 -7.12
C TYR A 29 -1.23 7.09 -6.61
N SER A 30 -2.22 7.17 -7.50
CA SER A 30 -3.64 6.99 -7.17
C SER A 30 -4.19 5.61 -7.54
N GLN A 31 -3.38 4.76 -8.17
CA GLN A 31 -3.81 3.43 -8.60
C GLN A 31 -4.27 2.53 -7.44
N PHE A 32 -3.79 2.78 -6.22
CA PHE A 32 -4.16 2.01 -5.03
C PHE A 32 -5.11 2.76 -4.08
N ASP A 33 -5.65 3.91 -4.49
CA ASP A 33 -6.53 4.76 -3.65
C ASP A 33 -7.87 4.08 -3.32
N TYR A 34 -8.32 3.11 -4.13
CA TYR A 34 -9.54 2.34 -3.86
C TYR A 34 -9.48 1.50 -2.58
N TRP A 35 -8.28 1.29 -2.01
CA TRP A 35 -8.09 0.58 -0.74
C TRP A 35 -8.01 1.54 0.45
N VAL A 36 -7.87 2.86 0.25
CA VAL A 36 -7.79 3.85 1.33
C VAL A 36 -9.11 3.93 2.08
N GLY A 37 -9.06 3.80 3.43
CA GLY A 37 -10.26 3.84 4.28
C GLY A 37 -10.10 3.05 5.57
N GLU A 38 -11.20 2.92 6.31
CA GLU A 38 -11.30 2.05 7.50
C GLU A 38 -12.18 0.85 7.18
N TRP A 39 -11.72 -0.34 7.60
CA TRP A 39 -12.27 -1.59 7.15
C TRP A 39 -12.55 -2.56 8.29
N ASN A 40 -13.69 -3.25 8.21
CA ASN A 40 -13.90 -4.53 8.84
C ASN A 40 -13.52 -5.62 7.83
N VAL A 41 -12.71 -6.57 8.24
CA VAL A 41 -12.16 -7.59 7.32
C VAL A 41 -12.69 -8.96 7.70
N TYR A 42 -13.09 -9.73 6.71
CA TYR A 42 -13.75 -11.02 6.85
C TYR A 42 -13.04 -12.10 6.04
N ASP A 43 -13.09 -13.33 6.52
CA ASP A 43 -12.77 -14.50 5.69
C ASP A 43 -13.91 -14.82 4.70
N LEU A 44 -13.69 -15.75 3.78
CA LEU A 44 -14.73 -16.17 2.82
C LEU A 44 -15.95 -16.87 3.44
N LYS A 45 -15.84 -17.29 4.71
CA LYS A 45 -16.97 -17.86 5.46
C LYS A 45 -17.81 -16.81 6.17
N GLY A 46 -17.36 -15.55 6.13
CA GLY A 46 -18.02 -14.42 6.79
C GLY A 46 -17.61 -14.21 8.24
N ASN A 47 -16.60 -14.91 8.74
CA ASN A 47 -16.06 -14.67 10.09
C ASN A 47 -15.20 -13.41 10.07
N VAL A 48 -15.24 -12.63 11.15
CA VAL A 48 -14.39 -11.45 11.30
C VAL A 48 -12.94 -11.89 11.47
N ALA A 49 -12.10 -11.49 10.51
CA ALA A 49 -10.66 -11.73 10.54
C ALA A 49 -9.91 -10.63 11.30
N GLY A 50 -10.39 -9.39 11.20
CA GLY A 50 -9.76 -8.24 11.86
C GLY A 50 -10.30 -6.91 11.39
N THR A 51 -9.54 -5.87 11.68
CA THR A 51 -9.76 -4.51 11.19
C THR A 51 -8.50 -3.98 10.53
N SER A 52 -8.67 -3.10 9.56
CA SER A 52 -7.55 -2.44 8.91
C SER A 52 -7.87 -0.97 8.68
N LYS A 53 -6.88 -0.11 8.89
CA LYS A 53 -6.93 1.30 8.51
C LYS A 53 -5.88 1.55 7.45
N ILE A 54 -6.32 2.05 6.31
CA ILE A 54 -5.45 2.38 5.20
C ILE A 54 -5.46 3.90 4.98
N SER A 55 -4.28 4.51 4.97
CA SER A 55 -4.12 5.95 4.81
C SER A 55 -2.98 6.30 3.85
N LYS A 56 -3.09 7.45 3.21
CA LYS A 56 -1.96 8.02 2.45
C LYS A 56 -1.09 8.85 3.40
N ILE A 57 0.21 8.62 3.36
CA ILE A 57 1.22 9.33 4.16
C ILE A 57 2.33 9.88 3.26
N LEU A 58 3.26 10.64 3.82
CA LEU A 58 4.41 11.23 3.11
C LEU A 58 3.98 11.97 1.83
N ASP A 59 3.08 12.94 2.00
CA ASP A 59 2.54 13.72 0.88
C ASP A 59 1.93 12.85 -0.23
N ASN A 60 1.16 11.84 0.17
CA ASN A 60 0.46 10.88 -0.69
C ASN A 60 1.36 9.93 -1.50
N CYS A 61 2.65 9.86 -1.20
CA CYS A 61 3.59 8.96 -1.88
C CYS A 61 3.56 7.52 -1.37
N VAL A 62 2.97 7.29 -0.21
CA VAL A 62 2.90 5.96 0.42
C VAL A 62 1.49 5.65 0.89
N VAL A 63 0.99 4.46 0.58
CA VAL A 63 -0.23 3.90 1.15
C VAL A 63 0.19 3.02 2.34
N LEU A 64 -0.19 3.45 3.54
CA LEU A 64 0.08 2.74 4.80
C LEU A 64 -1.15 1.93 5.21
N GLU A 65 -0.95 0.65 5.50
CA GLU A 65 -1.93 -0.17 6.20
C GLU A 65 -1.54 -0.33 7.67
N GLU A 66 -2.54 -0.30 8.54
CA GLU A 66 -2.46 -0.63 9.96
C GLU A 66 -3.48 -1.75 10.25
N TRP A 67 -3.00 -2.98 10.33
CA TRP A 67 -3.80 -4.19 10.54
C TRP A 67 -3.85 -4.61 12.02
N THR A 68 -5.02 -5.10 12.45
CA THR A 68 -5.19 -5.77 13.75
C THR A 68 -6.16 -6.94 13.62
N SER A 69 -5.75 -8.14 14.06
CA SER A 69 -6.61 -9.34 14.04
C SER A 69 -7.77 -9.24 15.01
N ALA A 70 -8.88 -9.92 14.70
CA ALA A 70 -10.10 -9.92 15.52
C ALA A 70 -9.97 -10.64 16.88
N GLY A 71 -8.95 -11.48 17.03
CA GLY A 71 -8.75 -12.26 18.25
C GLY A 71 -7.27 -12.47 18.57
N ALA A 72 -7.01 -12.85 19.81
CA ALA A 72 -5.67 -13.24 20.22
C ALA A 72 -5.38 -14.69 19.79
N GLN A 73 -4.21 -14.91 19.22
CA GLN A 73 -3.64 -16.25 18.98
C GLN A 73 -2.51 -16.46 19.99
N GLN A 74 -2.60 -17.51 20.78
CA GLN A 74 -1.63 -17.81 21.85
C GLN A 74 -1.40 -16.62 22.82
N GLY A 75 -2.45 -15.86 23.12
CA GLY A 75 -2.39 -14.71 24.02
C GLY A 75 -1.90 -13.41 23.39
N LEU A 76 -1.52 -13.40 22.11
CA LEU A 76 -1.09 -12.22 21.36
C LEU A 76 -2.14 -11.81 20.33
N THR A 77 -2.61 -10.56 20.38
CA THR A 77 -3.34 -9.97 19.27
C THR A 77 -2.35 -9.66 18.15
N PHE A 78 -2.45 -10.38 17.03
CA PHE A 78 -1.58 -10.16 15.89
C PHE A 78 -1.88 -8.81 15.25
N SER A 79 -0.83 -8.02 15.01
CA SER A 79 -0.94 -6.74 14.35
C SER A 79 0.28 -6.47 13.48
N GLY A 80 0.10 -5.71 12.43
CA GLY A 80 1.18 -5.37 11.53
C GLY A 80 0.90 -4.13 10.70
N LYS A 81 1.89 -3.72 9.96
CA LYS A 81 1.80 -2.58 9.03
C LYS A 81 2.39 -2.95 7.68
N SER A 82 1.75 -2.50 6.62
CA SER A 82 2.35 -2.53 5.28
C SER A 82 2.57 -1.12 4.75
N PHE A 83 3.74 -0.92 4.14
CA PHE A 83 4.11 0.31 3.43
C PHE A 83 4.11 0.00 1.95
N ASN A 84 3.19 0.65 1.22
CA ASN A 84 3.02 0.45 -0.20
C ASN A 84 3.44 1.72 -0.94
N SER A 85 4.43 1.63 -1.81
CA SER A 85 4.96 2.79 -2.52
C SER A 85 5.29 2.46 -3.97
N TYR A 86 5.20 3.46 -4.84
CA TYR A 86 5.65 3.33 -6.22
C TYR A 86 7.11 3.76 -6.34
N ASN A 87 7.95 2.87 -6.84
CA ASN A 87 9.35 3.15 -7.12
C ASN A 87 9.49 3.63 -8.57
N ALA A 88 9.70 4.93 -8.75
CA ALA A 88 9.79 5.55 -10.08
C ALA A 88 11.00 5.07 -10.90
N ALA A 89 12.10 4.63 -10.24
CA ALA A 89 13.28 4.14 -10.94
C ALA A 89 13.06 2.76 -11.57
N THR A 90 12.35 1.86 -10.87
CA THR A 90 12.03 0.52 -11.35
C THR A 90 10.67 0.46 -12.07
N LYS A 91 9.85 1.51 -11.95
CA LYS A 91 8.45 1.58 -12.42
C LYS A 91 7.58 0.47 -11.84
N GLN A 92 7.79 0.17 -10.57
CA GLN A 92 7.11 -0.91 -9.86
C GLN A 92 6.47 -0.38 -8.57
N TRP A 93 5.28 -0.87 -8.24
CA TRP A 93 4.77 -0.81 -6.88
C TRP A 93 5.55 -1.80 -6.02
N GLN A 94 5.74 -1.44 -4.75
CA GLN A 94 6.45 -2.26 -3.78
C GLN A 94 5.68 -2.27 -2.47
N GLN A 95 5.67 -3.42 -1.77
CA GLN A 95 5.09 -3.53 -0.45
C GLN A 95 6.10 -4.11 0.53
N ASN A 96 6.20 -3.47 1.70
CA ASN A 96 6.90 -4.00 2.87
C ASN A 96 5.89 -4.22 3.99
N TRP A 97 5.80 -5.45 4.46
CA TRP A 97 5.02 -5.83 5.64
C TRP A 97 5.94 -6.07 6.83
N VAL A 98 5.54 -5.59 8.01
CA VAL A 98 6.17 -5.90 9.31
C VAL A 98 5.08 -6.16 10.34
N ASP A 99 5.35 -7.05 11.32
CA ASP A 99 4.38 -7.40 12.33
C ASP A 99 4.97 -7.53 13.74
N ASN A 100 4.10 -7.62 14.74
CA ASN A 100 4.45 -7.67 16.15
C ASN A 100 4.97 -9.03 16.64
N THR A 101 5.19 -9.98 15.73
CA THR A 101 5.92 -11.23 15.99
C THR A 101 7.38 -11.16 15.54
N GLY A 102 7.79 -10.02 14.96
CA GLY A 102 9.10 -9.85 14.32
C GLY A 102 9.15 -10.37 12.89
N GLY A 103 8.00 -10.71 12.32
CA GLY A 103 7.89 -11.12 10.92
C GLY A 103 8.02 -9.93 9.96
N SER A 104 8.57 -10.20 8.78
CA SER A 104 8.60 -9.26 7.67
C SER A 104 8.47 -9.97 6.33
N ASN A 105 7.80 -9.31 5.37
CA ASN A 105 7.71 -9.78 3.99
C ASN A 105 7.93 -8.62 3.03
N GLU A 106 8.76 -8.84 2.00
CA GLU A 106 9.05 -7.87 0.96
C GLU A 106 8.49 -8.33 -0.39
N TYR A 107 7.72 -7.45 -1.02
CA TYR A 107 7.19 -7.62 -2.36
C TYR A 107 7.73 -6.48 -3.21
N LEU A 108 8.72 -6.76 -4.04
CA LEU A 108 9.46 -5.73 -4.78
C LEU A 108 8.99 -5.56 -6.22
N THR A 109 8.12 -6.45 -6.68
CA THR A 109 7.52 -6.39 -8.01
C THR A 109 6.01 -6.21 -7.85
N GLY A 110 5.50 -5.04 -8.18
CA GLY A 110 4.07 -4.76 -8.12
C GLY A 110 3.61 -3.90 -9.29
N TYR A 111 2.38 -4.13 -9.72
CA TYR A 111 1.73 -3.43 -10.83
C TYR A 111 0.22 -3.41 -10.67
N PHE A 112 -0.41 -2.42 -11.28
CA PHE A 112 -1.87 -2.29 -11.32
C PHE A 112 -2.37 -2.68 -12.71
N GLU A 113 -3.26 -3.67 -12.77
CA GLU A 113 -3.87 -4.15 -14.00
C GLU A 113 -5.26 -4.73 -13.73
N ASN A 114 -6.21 -4.51 -14.65
CA ASN A 114 -7.56 -5.07 -14.58
C ASN A 114 -8.29 -4.80 -13.25
N ASP A 115 -8.22 -3.54 -12.76
CA ASP A 115 -8.79 -3.13 -11.48
C ASP A 115 -8.24 -3.90 -10.26
N ALA A 116 -7.01 -4.38 -10.36
CA ALA A 116 -6.32 -5.06 -9.26
C ALA A 116 -4.87 -4.59 -9.10
N MET A 117 -4.44 -4.49 -7.85
CA MET A 117 -3.03 -4.28 -7.50
C MET A 117 -2.39 -5.63 -7.18
N HIS A 118 -1.31 -5.94 -7.87
CA HIS A 118 -0.57 -7.18 -7.75
C HIS A 118 0.79 -6.93 -7.14
N PHE A 119 1.23 -7.82 -6.25
CA PHE A 119 2.57 -7.81 -5.67
C PHE A 119 3.16 -9.21 -5.69
N VAL A 120 4.45 -9.32 -6.02
CA VAL A 120 5.20 -10.58 -6.01
C VAL A 120 6.45 -10.41 -5.15
N SER A 121 6.69 -11.36 -4.24
CA SER A 121 7.88 -11.38 -3.40
C SER A 121 9.13 -11.80 -4.17
N ARG A 122 10.30 -11.56 -3.58
CA ARG A 122 11.50 -12.30 -3.97
C ARG A 122 11.35 -13.78 -3.55
N PRO A 123 12.07 -14.69 -4.22
CA PRO A 123 12.22 -16.05 -3.71
C PRO A 123 12.81 -16.05 -2.31
N PHE A 124 12.25 -16.86 -1.42
CA PHE A 124 12.71 -17.02 -0.05
C PHE A 124 12.69 -18.50 0.36
N ASN A 125 13.49 -18.85 1.37
CA ASN A 125 13.44 -20.20 1.97
C ASN A 125 12.28 -20.23 2.99
N ASN A 126 11.32 -21.13 2.79
CA ASN A 126 10.12 -21.23 3.65
C ASN A 126 10.35 -21.98 4.98
N GLY A 127 11.62 -22.20 5.38
CA GLY A 127 11.98 -22.93 6.60
C GLY A 127 11.97 -24.46 6.43
N LYS A 128 11.56 -24.98 5.27
CA LYS A 128 11.55 -26.41 4.94
C LYS A 128 12.57 -26.75 3.84
N ASN A 129 13.57 -25.89 3.65
CA ASN A 129 14.54 -25.96 2.55
C ASN A 129 13.93 -25.96 1.14
N VAL A 130 12.73 -25.37 1.01
CA VAL A 130 12.04 -25.19 -0.25
C VAL A 130 12.03 -23.71 -0.57
N THR A 131 12.52 -23.36 -1.75
CA THR A 131 12.41 -22.00 -2.29
C THR A 131 10.94 -21.73 -2.65
N SER A 132 10.40 -20.66 -2.11
CA SER A 132 9.02 -20.26 -2.36
C SER A 132 8.95 -18.81 -2.79
N ILE A 133 7.89 -18.44 -3.48
CA ILE A 133 7.51 -17.07 -3.79
C ILE A 133 6.08 -16.82 -3.33
N ARG A 134 5.78 -15.60 -2.91
CA ARG A 134 4.42 -15.17 -2.55
C ARG A 134 3.89 -14.19 -3.56
N LYS A 135 2.59 -14.20 -3.72
CA LYS A 135 1.85 -13.22 -4.49
C LYS A 135 0.67 -12.71 -3.64
N ILE A 136 0.46 -11.40 -3.67
CA ILE A 136 -0.74 -10.79 -3.11
C ILE A 136 -1.45 -10.04 -4.22
N THR A 137 -2.76 -10.22 -4.30
CA THR A 137 -3.61 -9.48 -5.24
C THR A 137 -4.73 -8.79 -4.46
N PHE A 138 -4.85 -7.48 -4.65
CA PHE A 138 -5.95 -6.67 -4.12
C PHE A 138 -6.90 -6.34 -5.27
N PHE A 139 -8.07 -6.95 -5.27
CA PHE A 139 -9.10 -6.72 -6.28
C PHE A 139 -10.02 -5.60 -5.83
N LYS A 140 -10.23 -4.61 -6.69
CA LYS A 140 -11.28 -3.62 -6.50
C LYS A 140 -12.63 -4.27 -6.79
N LEU A 141 -13.49 -4.37 -5.78
CA LEU A 141 -14.82 -4.94 -5.92
C LEU A 141 -15.90 -3.85 -6.03
N LYS A 142 -17.12 -4.24 -6.38
CA LYS A 142 -18.30 -3.38 -6.28
C LYS A 142 -18.58 -3.02 -4.82
N GLU A 143 -19.46 -2.02 -4.60
CA GLU A 143 -19.88 -1.56 -3.27
C GLU A 143 -18.71 -1.09 -2.38
N ASN A 144 -17.69 -0.51 -2.99
CA ASN A 144 -16.47 -0.05 -2.31
C ASN A 144 -15.79 -1.12 -1.45
N LYS A 145 -15.88 -2.38 -1.84
CA LYS A 145 -15.17 -3.48 -1.17
C LYS A 145 -13.85 -3.77 -1.87
N VAL A 146 -12.94 -4.42 -1.13
CA VAL A 146 -11.67 -4.92 -1.66
C VAL A 146 -11.49 -6.37 -1.23
N ARG A 147 -11.02 -7.23 -2.14
CA ARG A 147 -10.60 -8.60 -1.82
C ARG A 147 -9.08 -8.66 -1.84
N GLN A 148 -8.49 -9.20 -0.79
CA GLN A 148 -7.06 -9.46 -0.70
C GLN A 148 -6.84 -10.98 -0.73
N LEU A 149 -6.20 -11.47 -1.80
CA LEU A 149 -5.84 -12.86 -1.98
C LEU A 149 -4.32 -13.02 -1.84
N GLY A 150 -3.89 -13.77 -0.83
CA GLY A 150 -2.50 -14.16 -0.62
C GLY A 150 -2.28 -15.60 -1.06
N GLU A 151 -1.26 -15.81 -1.89
CA GLU A 151 -0.93 -17.10 -2.48
C GLU A 151 0.57 -17.38 -2.36
N ILE A 152 0.93 -18.66 -2.26
CA ILE A 152 2.31 -19.13 -2.23
C ILE A 152 2.54 -20.18 -3.32
N SER A 153 3.70 -20.12 -3.94
CA SER A 153 4.20 -21.14 -4.87
C SER A 153 5.53 -21.69 -4.35
N SER A 154 5.73 -22.98 -4.51
CA SER A 154 6.97 -23.69 -4.19
C SER A 154 7.60 -24.38 -5.42
N ASP A 155 7.16 -23.96 -6.62
CA ASP A 155 7.59 -24.52 -7.91
C ASP A 155 7.84 -23.43 -8.97
N ASP A 156 8.42 -22.32 -8.53
CA ASP A 156 8.74 -21.13 -9.35
C ASP A 156 7.53 -20.51 -10.06
N GLY A 157 6.37 -20.49 -9.36
CA GLY A 157 5.16 -19.84 -9.86
C GLY A 157 4.33 -20.68 -10.84
N LYS A 158 4.62 -21.98 -11.00
CA LYS A 158 3.83 -22.87 -11.89
C LYS A 158 2.49 -23.21 -11.28
N THR A 159 2.47 -23.47 -9.96
CA THR A 159 1.24 -23.69 -9.20
C THR A 159 1.19 -22.79 -7.97
N TRP A 160 -0.03 -22.45 -7.54
CA TRP A 160 -0.28 -21.54 -6.43
C TRP A 160 -1.26 -22.16 -5.44
N SER A 161 -0.96 -22.02 -4.16
CA SER A 161 -1.84 -22.39 -3.05
C SER A 161 -2.25 -21.15 -2.28
N THR A 162 -3.52 -21.02 -1.94
CA THR A 162 -4.02 -19.91 -1.14
C THR A 162 -3.49 -19.99 0.29
N GLU A 163 -2.85 -18.93 0.77
CA GLU A 163 -2.46 -18.75 2.17
C GLU A 163 -3.61 -18.07 2.94
N TYR A 164 -4.25 -17.06 2.34
CA TYR A 164 -5.42 -16.38 2.89
C TYR A 164 -6.24 -15.71 1.78
N ASP A 165 -7.52 -15.50 2.06
CA ASP A 165 -8.46 -14.84 1.16
C ASP A 165 -9.44 -14.04 2.03
N LEU A 166 -9.37 -12.71 1.90
CA LEU A 166 -10.01 -11.76 2.80
C LEU A 166 -10.84 -10.75 2.02
N GLU A 167 -12.01 -10.39 2.57
CA GLU A 167 -12.86 -9.32 2.05
C GLU A 167 -12.87 -8.13 3.01
N TYR A 168 -12.44 -6.99 2.54
CA TYR A 168 -12.47 -5.69 3.21
C TYR A 168 -13.83 -5.03 2.92
N ARG A 169 -14.61 -4.76 3.96
CA ARG A 169 -15.88 -4.04 3.91
C ARG A 169 -15.73 -2.70 4.61
N PRO A 170 -16.19 -1.57 4.01
CA PRO A 170 -16.09 -0.27 4.65
C PRO A 170 -16.67 -0.30 6.06
N LYS A 171 -15.96 0.29 7.01
CA LYS A 171 -16.47 0.49 8.36
C LYS A 171 -17.52 1.59 8.33
N GLN A 172 -18.71 1.29 8.80
CA GLN A 172 -19.83 2.24 8.88
C GLN A 172 -19.65 3.18 10.05
#